data_074e264b0f53d58f3e880a3d0b775ee9
#
_entry.id   074e264b0f53d58f3e880a3d0b775ee9
#
_cell.length_a   1.000
_cell.length_b   1.000
_cell.length_c   1.000
_cell.angle_alpha   90.00
_cell.angle_beta   90.00
_cell.angle_gamma   90.00
#
_symmetry.space_group_name_H-M   'P 1'
#
loop_
_entity.id
_entity.type
_entity.pdbx_description
1 polymer ?
#
loop_
_entity_poly.entity_id
_entity_poly.type
_entity_poly.pdbx_seq_one_letter_code
_entity_poly.pdbx_strand_id
1 'polypeptide(L)'
;MIVLKQYILNDYIKDDVRMVKPMMEINGFKVRPGFFDLNGASEFSCGVNFTVHTSNGTSCDLLLFHPGEEEPYAIIPFPESYKIGDVYSMIVYDLKSEDFEYAYRVDGPYDEQKGLLFDKTKVLLDPYAQAVAGQEVWGHKRTRTYHARVVRDSFDWGVQPQSSREMSDLIIYELHVRGFTNHSSSGVKHPGTFAGLKEKIPYLKELGINAVELMPIFEFDEMINAREVDGKQLVEYWGYNTVGFFSPNASYTAAEEVNNEGQELKELIRELHENGIEVILDVVFNHTAEGNENGPFFSFKGFDNNIYYLLTPEGNYYNFSGCGNSLNCNHPVVQQMILECLRHWTVHYRVDGFRFDLASILGRDEDGMPMNNPPLLKSLAYDPLLRNVKLIAEAWDAGGLYQVGNFPASKRWAEWNGQYRDTMRGYLKGDFWEANSAAWRICGSGDLYGGYYSDGNSNYAGYNSCINFLTCHDGFTMYDLYSYNNKHNEANGWNNTDGANDNRSWNCGMEGDTKDPEVLKLRYRMIRNAC
;
A
#
# COMPACT_ATOMS: atom_id res chain seq x y z
N MET A 1 15.91 21.51 -1.28
CA MET A 1 17.02 21.59 -0.29
C MET A 1 17.22 20.26 0.47
N ILE A 2 16.19 19.45 0.71
CA ILE A 2 16.29 18.12 1.36
C ILE A 2 16.93 17.08 0.42
N VAL A 3 16.60 17.10 -0.87
CA VAL A 3 17.18 16.21 -1.90
C VAL A 3 18.69 16.39 -2.00
N LEU A 4 19.19 17.64 -1.91
CA LEU A 4 20.63 17.91 -1.94
C LEU A 4 21.37 17.32 -0.74
N LYS A 5 20.73 17.28 0.45
CA LYS A 5 21.34 16.69 1.65
C LYS A 5 21.44 15.17 1.56
N GLN A 6 20.48 14.49 0.94
CA GLN A 6 20.48 13.04 0.80
C GLN A 6 21.48 12.59 -0.28
N TYR A 7 21.59 13.33 -1.38
CA TYR A 7 22.67 13.13 -2.37
C TYR A 7 24.07 13.33 -1.74
N ILE A 8 24.22 14.38 -0.93
CA ILE A 8 25.50 14.64 -0.24
C ILE A 8 25.78 13.56 0.80
N LEU A 9 24.77 13.08 1.53
CA LEU A 9 24.95 12.01 2.53
C LEU A 9 25.30 10.68 1.86
N ASN A 10 24.61 10.32 0.77
CA ASN A 10 24.89 9.11 0.00
C ASN A 10 26.28 9.18 -0.65
N ASP A 11 26.71 10.33 -1.16
CA ASP A 11 28.06 10.51 -1.71
C ASP A 11 29.14 10.49 -0.62
N TYR A 12 28.86 11.05 0.56
CA TYR A 12 29.77 10.98 1.72
C TYR A 12 29.93 9.54 2.23
N ILE A 13 28.81 8.80 2.36
CA ILE A 13 28.84 7.39 2.73
C ILE A 13 29.55 6.57 1.64
N LYS A 14 29.30 6.83 0.36
CA LYS A 14 29.98 6.16 -0.76
C LYS A 14 31.50 6.36 -0.73
N ASP A 15 31.98 7.53 -0.39
CA ASP A 15 33.41 7.82 -0.34
C ASP A 15 34.09 7.20 0.90
N ASP A 16 33.44 7.21 2.06
CA ASP A 16 33.92 6.53 3.27
C ASP A 16 33.99 5.00 3.08
N VAL A 17 33.02 4.41 2.40
CA VAL A 17 32.99 2.97 2.12
C VAL A 17 34.12 2.54 1.17
N ARG A 18 34.55 3.40 0.24
CA ARG A 18 35.75 3.12 -0.61
C ARG A 18 37.02 2.93 0.19
N MET A 19 37.11 3.55 1.36
CA MET A 19 38.28 3.48 2.26
C MET A 19 38.29 2.27 3.18
N VAL A 20 37.16 1.56 3.28
CA VAL A 20 36.94 0.48 4.23
C VAL A 20 37.27 -0.87 3.59
N LYS A 21 38.20 -1.61 4.21
CA LYS A 21 38.65 -2.91 3.70
C LYS A 21 37.80 -4.06 4.20
N PRO A 22 37.68 -5.16 3.41
CA PRO A 22 37.13 -6.41 3.90
C PRO A 22 37.83 -6.88 5.19
N MET A 23 37.08 -7.54 6.08
CA MET A 23 37.58 -8.06 7.34
C MET A 23 37.75 -9.57 7.31
N MET A 24 36.95 -10.27 6.51
CA MET A 24 37.02 -11.73 6.35
C MET A 24 36.50 -12.16 4.98
N GLU A 25 36.62 -13.45 4.71
CA GLU A 25 36.06 -14.11 3.53
C GLU A 25 35.13 -15.25 3.97
N ILE A 26 33.92 -15.31 3.39
CA ILE A 26 32.92 -16.35 3.64
C ILE A 26 32.47 -16.90 2.30
N ASN A 27 32.66 -18.21 2.10
CA ASN A 27 32.28 -18.91 0.87
C ASN A 27 32.74 -18.23 -0.43
N GLY A 28 33.96 -17.64 -0.41
CA GLY A 28 34.56 -16.94 -1.54
C GLY A 28 34.20 -15.45 -1.63
N PHE A 29 33.33 -14.93 -0.77
CA PHE A 29 32.94 -13.52 -0.74
C PHE A 29 33.68 -12.75 0.36
N LYS A 30 34.26 -11.61 0.00
CA LYS A 30 34.84 -10.67 0.95
C LYS A 30 33.73 -9.91 1.66
N VAL A 31 33.77 -9.89 3.00
CA VAL A 31 32.73 -9.29 3.82
C VAL A 31 33.30 -8.47 4.98
N ARG A 32 32.44 -7.62 5.55
CA ARG A 32 32.66 -6.93 6.82
C ARG A 32 31.32 -6.59 7.49
N PRO A 33 31.29 -6.16 8.79
CA PRO A 33 30.06 -5.57 9.38
C PRO A 33 29.54 -4.41 8.52
N GLY A 34 28.22 -4.37 8.36
CA GLY A 34 27.54 -3.38 7.54
C GLY A 34 27.14 -2.12 8.31
N PHE A 35 26.22 -1.37 7.69
CA PHE A 35 25.56 -0.19 8.26
C PHE A 35 24.22 -0.61 8.87
N PHE A 36 24.17 -0.72 10.17
CA PHE A 36 23.02 -1.26 10.92
C PHE A 36 21.77 -0.37 10.87
N ASP A 37 21.92 0.89 10.51
CA ASP A 37 20.83 1.88 10.42
C ASP A 37 20.20 1.92 9.02
N LEU A 38 20.73 1.14 8.05
CA LEU A 38 20.23 1.08 6.68
C LEU A 38 19.52 -0.25 6.44
N ASN A 39 18.24 -0.32 6.74
CA ASN A 39 17.42 -1.53 6.53
C ASN A 39 17.33 -1.92 5.04
N GLY A 40 17.25 -3.24 4.80
CA GLY A 40 17.21 -3.79 3.46
C GLY A 40 18.58 -3.83 2.78
N ALA A 41 18.59 -3.83 1.45
CA ALA A 41 19.80 -3.86 0.66
C ALA A 41 20.10 -2.49 0.02
N SER A 42 21.37 -2.05 0.14
CA SER A 42 21.82 -0.76 -0.41
C SER A 42 23.15 -0.94 -1.14
N GLU A 43 23.21 -0.51 -2.41
CA GLU A 43 24.42 -0.60 -3.21
C GLU A 43 25.38 0.56 -2.93
N PHE A 44 26.67 0.23 -2.80
CA PHE A 44 27.78 1.16 -2.67
C PHE A 44 28.82 0.88 -3.76
N SER A 45 29.75 1.80 -3.93
CA SER A 45 30.82 1.66 -4.94
C SER A 45 31.72 0.44 -4.76
N CYS A 46 31.71 -0.18 -3.58
CA CYS A 46 32.54 -1.36 -3.26
C CYS A 46 31.75 -2.67 -3.18
N GLY A 47 30.43 -2.64 -3.24
CA GLY A 47 29.55 -3.81 -3.06
C GLY A 47 28.19 -3.42 -2.50
N VAL A 48 27.53 -4.33 -1.83
CA VAL A 48 26.17 -4.16 -1.32
C VAL A 48 26.12 -4.39 0.19
N ASN A 49 25.46 -3.49 0.89
CA ASN A 49 25.10 -3.63 2.30
C ASN A 49 23.76 -4.35 2.42
N PHE A 50 23.68 -5.36 3.26
CA PHE A 50 22.47 -6.08 3.59
C PHE A 50 22.23 -5.96 5.10
N THR A 51 21.04 -5.49 5.48
CA THR A 51 20.65 -5.32 6.90
C THR A 51 19.28 -5.91 7.13
N VAL A 52 19.18 -6.80 8.11
CA VAL A 52 17.96 -7.55 8.40
C VAL A 52 17.72 -7.61 9.91
N HIS A 53 16.47 -7.37 10.30
CA HIS A 53 16.03 -7.50 11.69
C HIS A 53 15.43 -8.90 11.93
N THR A 54 15.85 -9.54 13.04
CA THR A 54 15.18 -10.70 13.60
C THR A 54 15.50 -10.84 15.09
N SER A 55 14.48 -10.71 15.94
CA SER A 55 14.65 -10.76 17.41
C SER A 55 14.81 -12.19 17.93
N ASN A 56 14.08 -13.13 17.35
CA ASN A 56 14.05 -14.51 17.84
C ASN A 56 14.86 -15.47 16.94
N GLY A 57 15.36 -14.98 15.80
CA GLY A 57 16.19 -15.78 14.91
C GLY A 57 17.58 -16.06 15.50
N THR A 58 18.01 -17.31 15.41
CA THR A 58 19.32 -17.78 15.90
C THR A 58 20.40 -17.75 14.84
N SER A 59 20.04 -17.72 13.55
CA SER A 59 20.95 -17.51 12.44
C SER A 59 20.22 -16.91 11.24
N CYS A 60 20.97 -16.22 10.38
CA CYS A 60 20.47 -15.66 9.14
C CYS A 60 21.46 -15.95 8.00
N ASP A 61 20.97 -16.41 6.86
CA ASP A 61 21.73 -16.62 5.64
C ASP A 61 21.24 -15.67 4.55
N LEU A 62 22.16 -15.00 3.87
CA LEU A 62 21.90 -14.30 2.61
C LEU A 62 22.01 -15.30 1.46
N LEU A 63 20.98 -15.36 0.63
CA LEU A 63 20.92 -16.16 -0.58
C LEU A 63 21.10 -15.26 -1.80
N LEU A 64 21.99 -15.60 -2.72
CA LEU A 64 22.21 -14.90 -3.97
C LEU A 64 21.83 -15.81 -5.12
N PHE A 65 21.00 -15.31 -6.05
CA PHE A 65 20.51 -16.02 -7.21
C PHE A 65 20.94 -15.31 -8.48
N HIS A 66 21.21 -16.06 -9.55
CA HIS A 66 21.26 -15.42 -10.85
C HIS A 66 19.86 -14.95 -11.26
N PRO A 67 19.74 -13.82 -11.97
CA PRO A 67 18.43 -13.30 -12.37
C PRO A 67 17.58 -14.36 -13.09
N GLY A 68 16.38 -14.60 -12.55
CA GLY A 68 15.44 -15.58 -13.09
C GLY A 68 15.62 -17.02 -12.63
N GLU A 69 16.65 -17.37 -11.84
CA GLU A 69 16.88 -18.72 -11.34
C GLU A 69 16.26 -18.98 -9.97
N GLU A 70 15.86 -20.20 -9.69
CA GLU A 70 15.27 -20.65 -8.43
C GLU A 70 16.33 -21.06 -7.40
N GLU A 71 17.43 -21.66 -7.86
CA GLU A 71 18.48 -22.16 -6.96
C GLU A 71 19.53 -21.10 -6.71
N PRO A 72 19.91 -20.86 -5.44
CA PRO A 72 20.96 -19.88 -5.14
C PRO A 72 22.33 -20.36 -5.61
N TYR A 73 23.07 -19.51 -6.31
CA TYR A 73 24.48 -19.78 -6.64
C TYR A 73 25.42 -19.55 -5.46
N ALA A 74 24.96 -18.80 -4.44
CA ALA A 74 25.73 -18.57 -3.21
C ALA A 74 24.81 -18.47 -1.99
N ILE A 75 25.31 -19.00 -0.88
CA ILE A 75 24.71 -18.86 0.46
C ILE A 75 25.79 -18.26 1.36
N ILE A 76 25.54 -17.08 1.91
CA ILE A 76 26.50 -16.34 2.74
C ILE A 76 25.90 -16.19 4.15
N PRO A 77 26.30 -16.99 5.14
CA PRO A 77 25.81 -16.84 6.50
C PRO A 77 26.31 -15.52 7.11
N PHE A 78 25.42 -14.82 7.81
CA PHE A 78 25.81 -13.67 8.63
C PHE A 78 26.58 -14.17 9.85
N PRO A 79 27.82 -13.71 10.08
CA PRO A 79 28.53 -14.02 11.31
C PRO A 79 27.78 -13.49 12.54
N GLU A 80 27.78 -14.22 13.64
CA GLU A 80 27.20 -13.75 14.91
C GLU A 80 27.87 -12.44 15.39
N SER A 81 29.13 -12.24 15.09
CA SER A 81 29.85 -10.98 15.35
C SER A 81 29.37 -9.79 14.50
N TYR A 82 28.52 -10.03 13.52
CA TYR A 82 27.88 -9.00 12.67
C TYR A 82 26.42 -8.75 13.07
N LYS A 83 26.04 -9.17 14.28
CA LYS A 83 24.76 -8.87 14.92
C LYS A 83 24.96 -7.85 16.04
N ILE A 84 24.12 -6.80 16.05
CA ILE A 84 24.02 -5.84 17.15
C ILE A 84 22.56 -5.77 17.57
N GLY A 85 22.28 -6.09 18.85
CA GLY A 85 20.89 -6.29 19.28
C GLY A 85 20.23 -7.38 18.46
N ASP A 86 19.13 -7.02 17.78
CA ASP A 86 18.35 -7.92 16.94
C ASP A 86 18.58 -7.70 15.43
N VAL A 87 19.65 -6.98 15.06
CA VAL A 87 19.94 -6.61 13.68
C VAL A 87 21.23 -7.27 13.20
N TYR A 88 21.14 -8.04 12.11
CA TYR A 88 22.29 -8.49 11.33
C TYR A 88 22.60 -7.47 10.25
N SER A 89 23.88 -7.11 10.06
CA SER A 89 24.29 -6.24 8.96
C SER A 89 25.66 -6.61 8.39
N MET A 90 25.74 -6.72 7.06
CA MET A 90 26.94 -7.15 6.35
C MET A 90 27.09 -6.44 5.00
N ILE A 91 28.27 -5.91 4.72
CA ILE A 91 28.66 -5.52 3.38
C ILE A 91 29.30 -6.74 2.70
N VAL A 92 28.79 -7.07 1.51
CA VAL A 92 29.39 -8.05 0.59
C VAL A 92 30.04 -7.27 -0.54
N TYR A 93 31.38 -7.42 -0.68
CA TYR A 93 32.17 -6.68 -1.66
C TYR A 93 32.06 -7.27 -3.05
N ASP A 94 32.39 -6.46 -4.03
CA ASP A 94 32.49 -6.83 -5.45
C ASP A 94 31.15 -7.34 -6.06
N LEU A 95 30.01 -7.15 -5.36
CA LEU A 95 28.67 -7.39 -5.89
C LEU A 95 28.19 -6.20 -6.73
N LYS A 96 27.53 -6.48 -7.85
CA LYS A 96 26.82 -5.50 -8.68
C LYS A 96 25.36 -5.86 -8.75
N SER A 97 24.48 -4.88 -8.52
CA SER A 97 23.05 -5.10 -8.44
C SER A 97 22.43 -5.74 -9.66
N GLU A 98 23.00 -5.53 -10.88
CA GLU A 98 22.53 -6.14 -12.11
C GLU A 98 22.82 -7.64 -12.24
N ASP A 99 23.74 -8.19 -11.43
CA ASP A 99 24.22 -9.57 -11.58
C ASP A 99 23.49 -10.58 -10.70
N PHE A 100 22.62 -10.12 -9.78
CA PHE A 100 21.97 -11.02 -8.81
C PHE A 100 20.56 -10.56 -8.37
N GLU A 101 19.80 -11.53 -7.93
CA GLU A 101 18.62 -11.37 -7.05
C GLU A 101 18.97 -11.93 -5.66
N TYR A 102 18.25 -11.52 -4.61
CA TYR A 102 18.55 -11.99 -3.27
C TYR A 102 17.31 -12.33 -2.45
N ALA A 103 17.50 -13.16 -1.43
CA ALA A 103 16.54 -13.47 -0.39
C ALA A 103 17.27 -13.88 0.88
N TYR A 104 16.52 -14.24 1.92
CA TYR A 104 17.07 -14.70 3.19
C TYR A 104 16.57 -16.08 3.58
N ARG A 105 17.30 -16.74 4.47
CA ARG A 105 16.83 -17.85 5.30
C ARG A 105 17.14 -17.55 6.75
N VAL A 106 16.16 -17.73 7.62
CA VAL A 106 16.32 -17.50 9.06
C VAL A 106 15.98 -18.78 9.79
N ASP A 107 16.86 -19.18 10.70
CA ASP A 107 16.64 -20.31 11.64
C ASP A 107 16.32 -19.77 13.02
N GLY A 108 15.56 -20.53 13.80
CA GLY A 108 15.15 -20.15 15.14
C GLY A 108 14.18 -21.16 15.76
N PRO A 109 13.57 -20.81 16.89
CA PRO A 109 12.62 -21.70 17.55
C PRO A 109 11.33 -21.84 16.74
N TYR A 110 10.74 -23.06 16.77
CA TYR A 110 9.40 -23.32 16.26
C TYR A 110 8.45 -23.64 17.41
N ASP A 111 7.50 -22.77 17.69
CA ASP A 111 6.50 -22.91 18.75
C ASP A 111 5.24 -22.13 18.33
N GLU A 112 4.28 -22.83 17.72
CA GLU A 112 3.05 -22.21 17.19
C GLU A 112 2.25 -21.47 18.28
N GLN A 113 2.23 -22.00 19.51
CA GLN A 113 1.51 -21.37 20.62
C GLN A 113 2.10 -20.02 21.03
N LYS A 114 3.37 -19.78 20.72
CA LYS A 114 4.05 -18.50 20.96
C LYS A 114 4.17 -17.67 19.68
N GLY A 115 3.60 -18.14 18.57
CA GLY A 115 3.72 -17.47 17.28
C GLY A 115 5.13 -17.49 16.71
N LEU A 116 6.01 -18.43 17.12
CA LEU A 116 7.36 -18.59 16.61
C LEU A 116 7.37 -19.64 15.50
N LEU A 117 7.60 -19.20 14.26
CA LEU A 117 7.43 -20.05 13.08
C LEU A 117 8.72 -20.15 12.24
N PHE A 118 9.90 -20.13 12.87
CA PHE A 118 11.16 -20.18 12.13
C PHE A 118 11.34 -21.52 11.40
N ASP A 119 11.63 -21.43 10.11
CA ASP A 119 11.88 -22.58 9.25
C ASP A 119 12.94 -22.23 8.20
N LYS A 120 14.17 -22.67 8.43
CA LYS A 120 15.31 -22.41 7.54
C LYS A 120 15.19 -23.05 6.14
N THR A 121 14.16 -23.84 5.88
CA THR A 121 13.90 -24.35 4.52
C THR A 121 13.18 -23.33 3.66
N LYS A 122 12.58 -22.28 4.27
CA LYS A 122 11.86 -21.23 3.57
C LYS A 122 12.81 -20.16 3.03
N VAL A 123 12.57 -19.77 1.80
CA VAL A 123 13.18 -18.60 1.18
C VAL A 123 12.30 -17.40 1.48
N LEU A 124 12.88 -16.36 2.09
CA LEU A 124 12.16 -15.21 2.62
C LEU A 124 12.51 -13.95 1.83
N LEU A 125 11.48 -13.30 1.30
CA LEU A 125 11.59 -11.97 0.70
C LEU A 125 11.94 -10.94 1.79
N ASP A 126 12.89 -10.08 1.50
CA ASP A 126 13.24 -8.95 2.37
C ASP A 126 12.02 -8.05 2.63
N PRO A 127 11.62 -7.79 3.88
CA PRO A 127 10.55 -6.83 4.20
C PRO A 127 10.77 -5.43 3.62
N TYR A 128 12.01 -5.05 3.32
CA TYR A 128 12.41 -3.77 2.73
C TYR A 128 12.76 -3.86 1.24
N ALA A 129 12.36 -4.92 0.55
CA ALA A 129 12.62 -5.10 -0.87
C ALA A 129 12.07 -3.93 -1.70
N GLN A 130 12.93 -3.24 -2.43
CA GLN A 130 12.56 -2.11 -3.30
C GLN A 130 12.09 -2.56 -4.69
N ALA A 131 12.32 -3.81 -5.04
CA ALA A 131 11.77 -4.48 -6.21
C ALA A 131 11.65 -5.98 -5.94
N VAL A 132 10.60 -6.60 -6.52
CA VAL A 132 10.36 -8.04 -6.46
C VAL A 132 10.48 -8.61 -7.86
N ALA A 133 11.39 -9.56 -8.05
CA ALA A 133 11.67 -10.15 -9.34
C ALA A 133 10.61 -11.17 -9.79
N GLY A 134 10.32 -11.21 -11.11
CA GLY A 134 9.45 -12.21 -11.73
C GLY A 134 7.95 -11.91 -11.66
N GLN A 135 7.56 -10.64 -11.46
CA GLN A 135 6.17 -10.16 -11.43
C GLN A 135 5.85 -9.21 -12.61
N GLU A 136 6.71 -9.18 -13.62
CA GLU A 136 6.66 -8.18 -14.69
C GLU A 136 5.48 -8.35 -15.65
N VAL A 137 4.84 -9.53 -15.65
CA VAL A 137 3.76 -9.85 -16.59
C VAL A 137 2.47 -10.17 -15.89
N TRP A 138 1.47 -9.30 -16.04
CA TRP A 138 0.15 -9.47 -15.44
C TRP A 138 -0.52 -10.80 -15.80
N GLY A 139 -1.04 -11.49 -14.81
CA GLY A 139 -1.77 -12.75 -14.96
C GLY A 139 -0.89 -13.97 -15.19
N HIS A 140 0.42 -13.84 -15.06
CA HIS A 140 1.33 -14.97 -15.13
C HIS A 140 1.56 -15.57 -13.75
N LYS A 141 1.28 -16.86 -13.61
CA LYS A 141 1.55 -17.58 -12.37
C LYS A 141 3.05 -17.70 -12.15
N ARG A 142 3.48 -17.23 -11.00
CA ARG A 142 4.86 -17.38 -10.55
C ARG A 142 5.23 -18.86 -10.45
N THR A 143 6.43 -19.20 -10.90
CA THR A 143 6.98 -20.57 -10.89
C THR A 143 8.08 -20.76 -9.86
N ARG A 144 8.52 -19.67 -9.18
CA ARG A 144 9.62 -19.66 -8.21
C ARG A 144 9.28 -18.84 -6.98
N THR A 145 10.10 -18.90 -5.94
CA THR A 145 9.99 -18.11 -4.72
C THR A 145 10.19 -16.60 -5.00
N TYR A 146 9.77 -15.74 -4.06
CA TYR A 146 9.97 -14.30 -4.21
C TYR A 146 11.43 -13.95 -3.92
N HIS A 147 12.06 -13.26 -4.88
CA HIS A 147 13.40 -12.70 -4.72
C HIS A 147 13.34 -11.18 -4.83
N ALA A 148 14.17 -10.51 -4.05
CA ALA A 148 14.34 -9.06 -4.11
C ALA A 148 15.44 -8.67 -5.10
N ARG A 149 15.34 -7.46 -5.66
CA ARG A 149 16.41 -6.78 -6.40
C ARG A 149 16.87 -5.53 -5.68
N VAL A 150 18.13 -5.20 -5.86
CA VAL A 150 18.69 -3.92 -5.39
C VAL A 150 18.45 -2.86 -6.46
N VAL A 151 17.70 -1.82 -6.10
CA VAL A 151 17.32 -0.75 -7.03
C VAL A 151 18.33 0.39 -7.00
N ARG A 152 18.72 0.87 -8.19
CA ARG A 152 19.51 2.10 -8.36
C ARG A 152 18.58 3.27 -8.62
N ASP A 153 18.48 4.20 -7.68
CA ASP A 153 17.71 5.41 -7.90
C ASP A 153 18.57 6.48 -8.60
N SER A 154 18.43 6.56 -9.92
CA SER A 154 19.11 7.57 -10.75
C SER A 154 18.15 8.56 -11.42
N PHE A 155 16.88 8.59 -10.99
CA PHE A 155 15.85 9.39 -11.62
C PHE A 155 16.09 10.89 -11.43
N ASP A 156 16.17 11.63 -12.55
CA ASP A 156 16.25 13.10 -12.52
C ASP A 156 14.85 13.72 -12.47
N TRP A 157 14.50 14.22 -11.32
CA TRP A 157 13.24 14.92 -11.11
C TRP A 157 13.19 16.32 -11.74
N GLY A 158 14.32 16.92 -12.12
CA GLY A 158 14.38 18.31 -12.55
C GLY A 158 13.87 19.29 -11.49
N VAL A 159 13.43 20.45 -11.95
CA VAL A 159 12.75 21.44 -11.09
C VAL A 159 11.27 21.12 -11.07
N GLN A 160 10.81 20.56 -9.95
CA GLN A 160 9.40 20.24 -9.77
C GLN A 160 8.67 21.36 -9.04
N PRO A 161 7.43 21.73 -9.46
CA PRO A 161 6.58 22.57 -8.66
C PRO A 161 6.28 21.86 -7.34
N GLN A 162 6.45 22.56 -6.21
CA GLN A 162 5.91 22.05 -4.95
C GLN A 162 4.40 22.26 -4.97
N SER A 163 3.64 21.17 -4.94
CA SER A 163 2.23 21.27 -4.64
C SER A 163 2.06 21.60 -3.16
N SER A 164 1.21 22.57 -2.86
CA SER A 164 0.90 22.99 -1.49
C SER A 164 -0.60 23.20 -1.34
N ARG A 165 -1.40 22.41 -2.06
CA ARG A 165 -2.85 22.53 -1.96
C ARG A 165 -3.31 22.13 -0.57
N GLU A 166 -4.23 22.90 -0.01
CA GLU A 166 -4.92 22.52 1.21
C GLU A 166 -5.87 21.34 0.91
N MET A 167 -6.14 20.52 1.91
CA MET A 167 -7.05 19.37 1.79
C MET A 167 -8.44 19.81 1.28
N SER A 168 -8.92 20.99 1.69
CA SER A 168 -10.21 21.56 1.28
C SER A 168 -10.31 21.90 -0.20
N ASP A 169 -9.17 22.04 -0.88
CA ASP A 169 -9.11 22.46 -2.29
C ASP A 169 -8.98 21.24 -3.24
N LEU A 170 -8.88 20.02 -2.67
CA LEU A 170 -8.71 18.82 -3.47
C LEU A 170 -10.02 18.34 -4.09
N ILE A 171 -9.93 18.00 -5.36
CA ILE A 171 -10.92 17.23 -6.13
C ILE A 171 -10.20 15.94 -6.52
N ILE A 172 -10.46 14.89 -5.75
CA ILE A 172 -9.75 13.61 -5.85
C ILE A 172 -10.50 12.67 -6.79
N TYR A 173 -9.78 12.07 -7.73
CA TYR A 173 -10.27 10.99 -8.58
C TYR A 173 -9.55 9.69 -8.18
N GLU A 174 -10.29 8.77 -7.57
CA GLU A 174 -9.81 7.42 -7.29
C GLU A 174 -9.80 6.61 -8.60
N LEU A 175 -8.68 5.95 -8.89
CA LEU A 175 -8.55 5.11 -10.08
C LEU A 175 -7.62 3.92 -9.86
N HIS A 176 -7.91 2.84 -10.60
CA HIS A 176 -7.05 1.66 -10.68
C HIS A 176 -6.17 1.77 -11.92
N VAL A 177 -4.84 1.70 -11.75
CA VAL A 177 -3.87 1.90 -12.86
C VAL A 177 -4.20 1.04 -14.08
N ARG A 178 -4.39 -0.27 -13.87
CA ARG A 178 -4.74 -1.18 -14.96
C ARG A 178 -6.16 -0.95 -15.48
N GLY A 179 -7.15 -0.86 -14.60
CA GLY A 179 -8.56 -0.74 -14.97
C GLY A 179 -8.87 0.52 -15.76
N PHE A 180 -8.18 1.61 -15.49
CA PHE A 180 -8.45 2.90 -16.12
C PHE A 180 -8.15 2.94 -17.62
N THR A 181 -7.17 2.17 -18.09
CA THR A 181 -6.74 2.21 -19.50
C THR A 181 -6.81 0.88 -20.24
N ASN A 182 -7.11 -0.23 -19.55
CA ASN A 182 -7.06 -1.58 -20.14
C ASN A 182 -8.10 -1.83 -21.24
N HIS A 183 -9.27 -1.18 -21.17
CA HIS A 183 -10.30 -1.33 -22.20
C HIS A 183 -9.91 -0.63 -23.50
N SER A 184 -10.22 -1.23 -24.64
CA SER A 184 -9.81 -0.74 -25.99
C SER A 184 -10.31 0.69 -26.28
N SER A 185 -11.41 1.14 -25.67
CA SER A 185 -11.92 2.52 -25.80
C SER A 185 -10.99 3.57 -25.22
N SER A 186 -10.02 3.18 -24.41
CA SER A 186 -9.01 4.10 -23.87
C SER A 186 -8.15 4.70 -24.98
N GLY A 187 -7.84 3.93 -26.02
CA GLY A 187 -7.04 4.36 -27.16
C GLY A 187 -5.57 4.63 -26.85
N VAL A 188 -5.07 4.19 -25.68
CA VAL A 188 -3.67 4.37 -25.30
C VAL A 188 -2.77 3.31 -25.92
N LYS A 189 -1.46 3.58 -25.98
CA LYS A 189 -0.46 2.65 -26.57
C LYS A 189 -0.11 1.50 -25.65
N HIS A 190 -0.06 1.80 -24.33
CA HIS A 190 0.32 0.84 -23.30
C HIS A 190 -0.82 0.65 -22.28
N PRO A 191 -1.91 -0.07 -22.67
CA PRO A 191 -3.07 -0.20 -21.80
C PRO A 191 -2.75 -0.95 -20.50
N GLY A 192 -3.29 -0.46 -19.41
CA GLY A 192 -3.14 -1.08 -18.08
C GLY A 192 -1.81 -0.81 -17.38
N THR A 193 -1.05 0.20 -17.81
CA THR A 193 0.27 0.54 -17.27
C THR A 193 0.38 2.00 -16.83
N PHE A 194 1.44 2.34 -16.10
CA PHE A 194 1.76 3.72 -15.74
C PHE A 194 1.94 4.61 -16.99
N ALA A 195 2.58 4.10 -18.03
CA ALA A 195 2.72 4.79 -19.32
C ALA A 195 1.36 5.05 -19.97
N GLY A 196 0.44 4.08 -19.94
CA GLY A 196 -0.93 4.27 -20.45
C GLY A 196 -1.72 5.29 -19.66
N LEU A 197 -1.57 5.32 -18.34
CA LEU A 197 -2.19 6.32 -17.48
C LEU A 197 -1.64 7.73 -17.79
N LYS A 198 -0.35 7.86 -18.02
CA LYS A 198 0.31 9.11 -18.42
C LYS A 198 -0.35 9.72 -19.68
N GLU A 199 -0.73 8.90 -20.67
CA GLU A 199 -1.43 9.35 -21.87
C GLU A 199 -2.82 9.96 -21.56
N LYS A 200 -3.41 9.70 -20.38
CA LYS A 200 -4.73 10.20 -19.95
C LYS A 200 -4.68 11.50 -19.12
N ILE A 201 -3.52 12.05 -18.85
CA ILE A 201 -3.40 13.31 -18.11
C ILE A 201 -4.23 14.45 -18.74
N PRO A 202 -4.28 14.65 -20.08
CA PRO A 202 -5.16 15.65 -20.68
C PRO A 202 -6.64 15.46 -20.36
N TYR A 203 -7.14 14.21 -20.32
CA TYR A 203 -8.51 13.90 -19.92
C TYR A 203 -8.76 14.24 -18.45
N LEU A 204 -7.84 13.89 -17.54
CA LEU A 204 -7.97 14.20 -16.11
C LEU A 204 -8.02 15.71 -15.88
N LYS A 205 -7.23 16.48 -16.64
CA LYS A 205 -7.28 17.96 -16.62
C LYS A 205 -8.62 18.51 -17.12
N GLU A 206 -9.14 17.97 -18.23
CA GLU A 206 -10.44 18.37 -18.78
C GLU A 206 -11.56 18.08 -17.79
N LEU A 207 -11.49 16.97 -17.07
CA LEU A 207 -12.41 16.61 -16.01
C LEU A 207 -12.39 17.61 -14.84
N GLY A 208 -11.29 18.35 -14.68
CA GLY A 208 -11.15 19.39 -13.66
C GLY A 208 -10.69 18.88 -12.30
N ILE A 209 -10.18 17.65 -12.21
CA ILE A 209 -9.60 17.12 -10.97
C ILE A 209 -8.20 17.68 -10.75
N ASN A 210 -7.76 17.71 -9.51
CA ASN A 210 -6.45 18.20 -9.12
C ASN A 210 -5.65 17.25 -8.22
N ALA A 211 -6.20 16.07 -7.95
CA ALA A 211 -5.51 14.96 -7.33
C ALA A 211 -6.01 13.63 -7.89
N VAL A 212 -5.12 12.67 -8.06
CA VAL A 212 -5.47 11.26 -8.30
C VAL A 212 -5.16 10.46 -7.04
N GLU A 213 -6.06 9.57 -6.66
CA GLU A 213 -5.84 8.53 -5.66
C GLU A 213 -5.67 7.21 -6.39
N LEU A 214 -4.45 6.68 -6.41
CA LEU A 214 -4.14 5.42 -7.05
C LEU A 214 -4.48 4.28 -6.11
N MET A 215 -5.44 3.42 -6.48
CA MET A 215 -5.65 2.13 -5.80
C MET A 215 -4.31 1.38 -5.72
N PRO A 216 -4.15 0.39 -4.83
CA PRO A 216 -2.84 -0.11 -4.44
C PRO A 216 -1.89 -0.37 -5.60
N ILE A 217 -0.73 0.27 -5.55
CA ILE A 217 0.36 0.14 -6.53
C ILE A 217 1.60 -0.51 -5.94
N PHE A 218 1.58 -0.86 -4.66
CA PHE A 218 2.63 -1.67 -4.07
C PHE A 218 2.63 -3.06 -4.71
N GLU A 219 3.78 -3.73 -4.71
CA GLU A 219 3.86 -5.05 -5.32
C GLU A 219 2.90 -6.04 -4.66
N PHE A 220 2.05 -6.66 -5.47
CA PHE A 220 1.17 -7.76 -5.09
C PHE A 220 1.19 -8.84 -6.17
N ASP A 221 0.85 -10.06 -5.80
CA ASP A 221 0.78 -11.19 -6.73
C ASP A 221 -0.69 -11.43 -7.10
N GLU A 222 -1.07 -11.03 -8.30
CA GLU A 222 -2.44 -11.17 -8.79
C GLU A 222 -2.86 -12.64 -8.95
N MET A 223 -1.90 -13.56 -8.96
CA MET A 223 -2.17 -15.00 -9.11
C MET A 223 -2.32 -15.74 -7.78
N ILE A 224 -2.06 -15.10 -6.63
CA ILE A 224 -2.06 -15.76 -5.32
C ILE A 224 -3.42 -16.41 -4.97
N ASN A 225 -4.52 -15.76 -5.37
CA ASN A 225 -5.90 -16.22 -5.18
C ASN A 225 -6.62 -16.46 -6.52
N ALA A 226 -5.87 -16.70 -7.59
CA ALA A 226 -6.44 -16.91 -8.92
C ALA A 226 -7.36 -18.14 -8.94
N ARG A 227 -8.51 -18.00 -9.59
CA ARG A 227 -9.53 -19.05 -9.70
C ARG A 227 -10.17 -19.06 -11.08
N GLU A 228 -10.74 -20.16 -11.46
CA GLU A 228 -11.50 -20.28 -12.70
C GLU A 228 -13.01 -20.24 -12.42
N VAL A 229 -13.73 -19.38 -13.14
CA VAL A 229 -15.19 -19.23 -13.07
C VAL A 229 -15.72 -19.18 -14.49
N ASP A 230 -16.59 -20.12 -14.85
CA ASP A 230 -17.21 -20.24 -16.18
C ASP A 230 -16.20 -20.17 -17.33
N GLY A 231 -15.05 -20.86 -17.18
CA GLY A 231 -13.98 -20.90 -18.17
C GLY A 231 -13.15 -19.61 -18.28
N LYS A 232 -13.31 -18.67 -17.34
CA LYS A 232 -12.51 -17.45 -17.24
C LYS A 232 -11.63 -17.50 -16.00
N GLN A 233 -10.35 -17.20 -16.17
CA GLN A 233 -9.45 -17.00 -15.05
C GLN A 233 -9.71 -15.64 -14.42
N LEU A 234 -10.06 -15.65 -13.14
CA LEU A 234 -10.15 -14.47 -12.29
C LEU A 234 -8.90 -14.38 -11.42
N VAL A 235 -8.41 -13.17 -11.20
CA VAL A 235 -7.18 -12.87 -10.47
C VAL A 235 -7.46 -11.88 -9.34
N GLU A 236 -6.53 -11.72 -8.42
CA GLU A 236 -6.50 -10.60 -7.49
C GLU A 236 -6.31 -9.31 -8.30
N TYR A 237 -7.35 -8.48 -8.40
CA TYR A 237 -7.36 -7.38 -9.34
C TYR A 237 -7.00 -6.04 -8.70
N TRP A 238 -7.54 -5.77 -7.50
CA TRP A 238 -7.44 -4.46 -6.88
C TRP A 238 -6.09 -4.17 -6.22
N GLY A 239 -5.37 -5.22 -5.77
CA GLY A 239 -4.07 -5.08 -5.14
C GLY A 239 -4.09 -4.89 -3.62
N TYR A 240 -5.24 -5.05 -2.95
CA TYR A 240 -5.31 -5.04 -1.48
C TYR A 240 -4.76 -6.33 -0.87
N ASN A 241 -3.56 -6.73 -1.29
CA ASN A 241 -2.91 -7.96 -0.86
C ASN A 241 -1.38 -7.84 -1.03
N THR A 242 -0.76 -6.96 -0.25
CA THR A 242 0.63 -6.51 -0.44
C THR A 242 1.64 -7.62 -0.18
N VAL A 243 2.54 -7.82 -1.15
CA VAL A 243 3.74 -8.67 -1.08
C VAL A 243 4.98 -7.84 -0.74
N GLY A 244 5.17 -6.70 -1.43
CA GLY A 244 6.34 -5.83 -1.27
C GLY A 244 5.94 -4.39 -0.96
N PHE A 245 6.18 -3.91 0.25
CA PHE A 245 5.75 -2.57 0.71
C PHE A 245 6.58 -1.43 0.12
N PHE A 246 7.83 -1.68 -0.23
CA PHE A 246 8.75 -0.68 -0.81
C PHE A 246 8.87 -0.77 -2.33
N SER A 247 8.17 -1.73 -2.94
CA SER A 247 8.26 -2.05 -4.37
C SER A 247 7.01 -1.57 -5.10
N PRO A 248 7.13 -0.84 -6.22
CA PRO A 248 5.99 -0.63 -7.11
C PRO A 248 5.61 -1.95 -7.81
N ASN A 249 4.34 -2.10 -8.17
CA ASN A 249 3.88 -3.28 -8.90
C ASN A 249 4.54 -3.33 -10.29
N ALA A 250 5.35 -4.36 -10.53
CA ALA A 250 6.14 -4.50 -11.74
C ALA A 250 5.27 -4.71 -12.98
N SER A 251 4.10 -5.36 -12.85
CA SER A 251 3.19 -5.61 -13.97
C SER A 251 2.44 -4.35 -14.45
N TYR A 252 2.51 -3.24 -13.72
CA TYR A 252 2.00 -1.94 -14.16
C TYR A 252 3.02 -1.14 -15.00
N THR A 253 4.19 -1.69 -15.27
CA THR A 253 5.25 -1.08 -16.08
C THR A 253 5.19 -1.61 -17.50
N ALA A 254 5.30 -0.73 -18.50
CA ALA A 254 5.28 -1.09 -19.93
C ALA A 254 6.67 -1.45 -20.46
N ALA A 255 7.72 -0.89 -19.87
CA ALA A 255 9.11 -1.10 -20.26
C ALA A 255 9.77 -2.19 -19.41
N GLU A 256 10.74 -2.90 -20.00
CA GLU A 256 11.65 -3.73 -19.21
C GLU A 256 12.53 -2.81 -18.35
N GLU A 257 12.41 -2.94 -17.04
CA GLU A 257 13.21 -2.23 -16.05
C GLU A 257 14.01 -3.26 -15.25
N VAL A 258 15.33 -3.16 -15.29
CA VAL A 258 16.22 -3.99 -14.47
C VAL A 258 17.08 -3.07 -13.62
N ASN A 259 16.95 -3.19 -12.30
CA ASN A 259 17.64 -2.36 -11.30
C ASN A 259 17.33 -0.84 -11.37
N ASN A 260 16.29 -0.48 -12.14
CA ASN A 260 15.72 0.86 -12.19
C ASN A 260 14.19 0.83 -11.99
N GLU A 261 13.72 -0.17 -11.27
CA GLU A 261 12.30 -0.39 -11.02
C GLU A 261 11.64 0.87 -10.45
N GLY A 262 10.46 1.19 -10.99
CA GLY A 262 9.71 2.38 -10.61
C GLY A 262 10.02 3.65 -11.42
N GLN A 263 10.89 3.60 -12.42
CA GLN A 263 11.18 4.75 -13.28
C GLN A 263 9.92 5.26 -14.00
N GLU A 264 9.14 4.35 -14.58
CA GLU A 264 7.90 4.71 -15.28
C GLU A 264 6.86 5.34 -14.36
N LEU A 265 6.75 4.85 -13.12
CA LEU A 265 5.92 5.48 -12.09
C LEU A 265 6.42 6.88 -11.72
N LYS A 266 7.73 7.07 -11.57
CA LYS A 266 8.33 8.39 -11.32
C LYS A 266 8.08 9.36 -12.48
N GLU A 267 8.15 8.89 -13.71
CA GLU A 267 7.78 9.68 -14.89
C GLU A 267 6.32 10.10 -14.88
N LEU A 268 5.39 9.18 -14.55
CA LEU A 268 3.97 9.47 -14.40
C LEU A 268 3.75 10.55 -13.34
N ILE A 269 4.33 10.39 -12.14
CA ILE A 269 4.18 11.34 -11.04
C ILE A 269 4.73 12.71 -11.42
N ARG A 270 5.91 12.76 -12.04
CA ARG A 270 6.51 14.00 -12.52
C ARG A 270 5.57 14.73 -13.48
N GLU A 271 5.01 14.04 -14.45
CA GLU A 271 4.13 14.64 -15.45
C GLU A 271 2.77 15.07 -14.87
N LEU A 272 2.23 14.31 -13.90
CA LEU A 272 1.04 14.74 -13.13
C LEU A 272 1.31 16.05 -12.40
N HIS A 273 2.44 16.18 -11.70
CA HIS A 273 2.85 17.40 -11.00
C HIS A 273 3.02 18.58 -11.95
N GLU A 274 3.66 18.39 -13.11
CA GLU A 274 3.80 19.42 -14.15
C GLU A 274 2.44 19.91 -14.68
N ASN A 275 1.42 19.07 -14.58
CA ASN A 275 0.05 19.39 -14.94
C ASN A 275 -0.82 19.84 -13.75
N GLY A 276 -0.24 20.03 -12.56
CA GLY A 276 -0.92 20.53 -11.37
C GLY A 276 -1.83 19.52 -10.69
N ILE A 277 -1.58 18.23 -10.90
CA ILE A 277 -2.32 17.11 -10.29
C ILE A 277 -1.45 16.45 -9.24
N GLU A 278 -1.91 16.39 -8.00
CA GLU A 278 -1.27 15.69 -6.89
C GLU A 278 -1.51 14.17 -6.99
N VAL A 279 -0.62 13.40 -6.36
CA VAL A 279 -0.71 11.93 -6.33
C VAL A 279 -0.85 11.43 -4.89
N ILE A 280 -1.92 10.72 -4.63
CA ILE A 280 -2.22 10.03 -3.38
C ILE A 280 -2.11 8.53 -3.64
N LEU A 281 -1.43 7.80 -2.78
CA LEU A 281 -1.37 6.34 -2.85
C LEU A 281 -2.31 5.71 -1.84
N ASP A 282 -3.10 4.74 -2.28
CA ASP A 282 -3.85 3.86 -1.40
C ASP A 282 -2.92 2.77 -0.85
N VAL A 283 -2.76 2.72 0.49
CA VAL A 283 -1.77 1.88 1.16
C VAL A 283 -2.42 0.92 2.15
N VAL A 284 -1.95 -0.33 2.11
CA VAL A 284 -2.51 -1.44 2.88
C VAL A 284 -1.52 -1.87 3.96
N PHE A 285 -1.58 -1.24 5.14
CA PHE A 285 -0.74 -1.65 6.29
C PHE A 285 -1.51 -2.43 7.35
N ASN A 286 -2.77 -2.72 7.12
CA ASN A 286 -3.59 -3.44 8.08
C ASN A 286 -3.38 -4.95 8.03
N HIS A 287 -2.90 -5.51 6.92
CA HIS A 287 -2.59 -6.92 6.72
C HIS A 287 -1.51 -7.15 5.66
N THR A 288 -1.12 -8.39 5.45
CA THR A 288 -0.16 -8.80 4.40
C THR A 288 -0.73 -9.95 3.56
N ALA A 289 -0.12 -10.20 2.40
CA ALA A 289 -0.48 -11.31 1.52
C ALA A 289 -0.18 -12.72 2.11
N GLU A 290 0.40 -12.81 3.31
CA GLU A 290 0.69 -14.10 3.94
C GLU A 290 -0.53 -14.77 4.57
N GLY A 291 -1.73 -14.13 4.57
CA GLY A 291 -2.98 -14.73 5.05
C GLY A 291 -2.89 -15.24 6.50
N ASN A 292 -3.67 -16.28 6.83
CA ASN A 292 -3.66 -16.93 8.15
C ASN A 292 -2.61 -18.04 8.25
N GLU A 293 -2.76 -18.95 9.23
CA GLU A 293 -1.89 -20.11 9.46
C GLU A 293 -1.77 -21.04 8.24
N ASN A 294 -2.77 -21.09 7.38
CA ASN A 294 -2.79 -21.88 6.14
C ASN A 294 -2.35 -21.07 4.91
N GLY A 295 -2.06 -19.79 5.09
CA GLY A 295 -1.67 -18.89 4.02
C GLY A 295 -0.20 -19.04 3.61
N PRO A 296 0.23 -18.31 2.56
CA PRO A 296 1.62 -18.32 2.11
C PRO A 296 2.60 -17.95 3.22
N PHE A 297 3.85 -18.42 3.06
CA PHE A 297 4.94 -18.20 3.99
C PHE A 297 6.17 -17.76 3.18
N PHE A 298 6.42 -16.46 3.11
CA PHE A 298 7.46 -15.94 2.20
C PHE A 298 8.22 -14.71 2.69
N SER A 299 7.82 -14.10 3.83
CA SER A 299 8.49 -12.92 4.37
C SER A 299 8.31 -12.84 5.90
N PHE A 300 7.40 -12.01 6.39
CA PHE A 300 7.23 -11.65 7.80
C PHE A 300 7.06 -12.83 8.77
N LYS A 301 6.32 -13.86 8.35
CA LYS A 301 6.14 -15.10 9.14
C LYS A 301 7.48 -15.76 9.49
N GLY A 302 8.42 -15.72 8.54
CA GLY A 302 9.73 -16.37 8.67
C GLY A 302 10.79 -15.54 9.39
N PHE A 303 10.59 -14.20 9.48
CA PHE A 303 11.51 -13.35 10.24
C PHE A 303 11.15 -13.31 11.72
N ASP A 304 9.94 -12.85 12.06
CA ASP A 304 9.43 -12.81 13.43
C ASP A 304 7.90 -12.71 13.43
N ASN A 305 7.22 -13.84 13.23
CA ASN A 305 5.77 -13.86 13.11
C ASN A 305 5.04 -13.17 14.28
N ASN A 306 5.49 -13.40 15.51
CA ASN A 306 4.92 -12.82 16.72
C ASN A 306 5.20 -11.33 16.92
N ILE A 307 6.08 -10.74 16.13
CA ILE A 307 6.35 -9.28 16.12
C ILE A 307 5.48 -8.59 15.07
N TYR A 308 5.43 -9.17 13.87
CA TYR A 308 4.75 -8.55 12.74
C TYR A 308 3.23 -8.69 12.80
N TYR A 309 2.69 -9.72 13.44
CA TYR A 309 1.25 -9.97 13.46
C TYR A 309 0.65 -9.85 14.85
N LEU A 310 -0.61 -9.38 14.90
CA LEU A 310 -1.44 -9.48 16.09
C LEU A 310 -1.87 -10.93 16.29
N LEU A 311 -1.48 -11.51 17.42
CA LEU A 311 -1.76 -12.91 17.76
C LEU A 311 -2.55 -13.01 19.06
N THR A 312 -3.46 -13.99 19.12
CA THR A 312 -4.12 -14.37 20.38
C THR A 312 -3.12 -15.02 21.34
N PRO A 313 -3.44 -15.14 22.62
CA PRO A 313 -2.58 -15.84 23.58
C PRO A 313 -2.23 -17.29 23.20
N GLU A 314 -3.01 -17.91 22.31
CA GLU A 314 -2.81 -19.26 21.79
C GLU A 314 -1.99 -19.28 20.49
N GLY A 315 -1.53 -18.12 20.00
CA GLY A 315 -0.71 -17.99 18.79
C GLY A 315 -1.51 -17.91 17.48
N ASN A 316 -2.85 -17.82 17.52
CA ASN A 316 -3.66 -17.66 16.33
C ASN A 316 -3.70 -16.19 15.88
N TYR A 317 -3.91 -15.94 14.57
CA TYR A 317 -3.99 -14.59 14.06
C TYR A 317 -5.31 -13.89 14.43
N TYR A 318 -5.23 -12.65 14.93
CA TYR A 318 -6.36 -11.74 14.86
C TYR A 318 -6.64 -11.36 13.41
N ASN A 319 -7.92 -11.34 13.04
CA ASN A 319 -8.35 -11.08 11.65
C ASN A 319 -9.33 -9.89 11.60
N PHE A 320 -8.88 -8.71 12.00
CA PHE A 320 -9.67 -7.48 11.91
C PHE A 320 -9.77 -6.95 10.46
N SER A 321 -8.91 -7.45 9.57
CA SER A 321 -8.90 -7.10 8.14
C SER A 321 -9.91 -7.89 7.31
N GLY A 322 -10.33 -9.08 7.77
CA GLY A 322 -11.07 -10.04 6.96
C GLY A 322 -10.19 -10.86 5.99
N CYS A 323 -8.87 -10.55 5.90
CA CYS A 323 -7.92 -11.17 4.96
C CYS A 323 -7.04 -12.25 5.58
N GLY A 324 -7.33 -12.67 6.81
CA GLY A 324 -6.66 -13.78 7.50
C GLY A 324 -5.66 -13.36 8.57
N ASN A 325 -5.09 -12.16 8.50
CA ASN A 325 -4.20 -11.62 9.52
C ASN A 325 -4.45 -10.12 9.76
N SER A 326 -3.87 -9.61 10.82
CA SER A 326 -3.77 -8.18 11.10
C SER A 326 -2.35 -7.84 11.52
N LEU A 327 -1.76 -6.81 10.92
CA LEU A 327 -0.41 -6.37 11.22
C LEU A 327 -0.37 -5.71 12.62
N ASN A 328 0.69 -6.00 13.39
CA ASN A 328 0.93 -5.41 14.71
C ASN A 328 1.57 -4.01 14.58
N CYS A 329 0.79 -3.06 14.06
CA CYS A 329 1.26 -1.74 13.63
C CYS A 329 1.89 -0.88 14.74
N ASN A 330 1.57 -1.17 16.00
CA ASN A 330 2.08 -0.43 17.15
C ASN A 330 3.28 -1.09 17.83
N HIS A 331 3.73 -2.27 17.37
CA HIS A 331 5.02 -2.82 17.73
C HIS A 331 6.15 -1.92 17.16
N PRO A 332 7.19 -1.55 17.94
CA PRO A 332 8.21 -0.59 17.49
C PRO A 332 8.90 -0.94 16.15
N VAL A 333 9.17 -2.22 15.90
CA VAL A 333 9.78 -2.70 14.64
C VAL A 333 8.85 -2.46 13.45
N VAL A 334 7.57 -2.79 13.59
CA VAL A 334 6.56 -2.62 12.53
C VAL A 334 6.27 -1.14 12.31
N GLN A 335 6.19 -0.36 13.40
CA GLN A 335 6.03 1.09 13.34
C GLN A 335 7.18 1.75 12.57
N GLN A 336 8.43 1.34 12.83
CA GLN A 336 9.61 1.83 12.10
C GLN A 336 9.51 1.48 10.61
N MET A 337 9.18 0.23 10.27
CA MET A 337 9.01 -0.21 8.88
C MET A 337 7.97 0.64 8.14
N ILE A 338 6.81 0.89 8.74
CA ILE A 338 5.75 1.71 8.14
C ILE A 338 6.23 3.15 7.93
N LEU A 339 6.88 3.76 8.92
CA LEU A 339 7.43 5.11 8.81
C LEU A 339 8.48 5.20 7.69
N GLU A 340 9.41 4.25 7.62
CA GLU A 340 10.44 4.19 6.57
C GLU A 340 9.82 3.97 5.20
N CYS A 341 8.79 3.14 5.10
CA CYS A 341 8.05 2.90 3.87
C CYS A 341 7.41 4.21 3.34
N LEU A 342 6.66 4.92 4.17
CA LEU A 342 6.02 6.18 3.76
C LEU A 342 7.04 7.27 3.42
N ARG A 343 8.16 7.33 4.15
CA ARG A 343 9.28 8.22 3.82
C ARG A 343 9.92 7.85 2.48
N HIS A 344 10.09 6.55 2.20
CA HIS A 344 10.58 6.06 0.90
C HIS A 344 9.69 6.57 -0.25
N TRP A 345 8.38 6.37 -0.18
CA TRP A 345 7.45 6.85 -1.19
C TRP A 345 7.40 8.37 -1.30
N THR A 346 7.54 9.08 -0.18
CA THR A 346 7.57 10.56 -0.17
C THR A 346 8.86 11.11 -0.76
N VAL A 347 10.01 10.51 -0.43
CA VAL A 347 11.33 11.06 -0.81
C VAL A 347 11.72 10.64 -2.22
N HIS A 348 11.57 9.35 -2.55
CA HIS A 348 12.02 8.78 -3.82
C HIS A 348 10.98 8.89 -4.93
N TYR A 349 9.68 8.87 -4.58
CA TYR A 349 8.58 8.96 -5.56
C TYR A 349 7.83 10.29 -5.49
N ARG A 350 8.10 11.14 -4.49
CA ARG A 350 7.49 12.47 -4.33
C ARG A 350 5.97 12.46 -4.28
N VAL A 351 5.36 11.42 -3.71
CA VAL A 351 3.91 11.36 -3.54
C VAL A 351 3.41 12.42 -2.56
N ASP A 352 2.20 12.95 -2.80
CA ASP A 352 1.61 14.06 -2.05
C ASP A 352 0.72 13.61 -0.91
N GLY A 353 0.30 12.33 -0.89
CA GLY A 353 -0.58 11.82 0.14
C GLY A 353 -0.67 10.30 0.17
N PHE A 354 -1.28 9.81 1.25
CA PHE A 354 -1.61 8.40 1.46
C PHE A 354 -3.03 8.27 1.99
N ARG A 355 -3.80 7.37 1.39
CA ARG A 355 -5.06 6.87 1.92
C ARG A 355 -4.80 5.50 2.53
N PHE A 356 -5.17 5.31 3.78
CA PHE A 356 -4.89 4.09 4.53
C PHE A 356 -6.13 3.22 4.58
N ASP A 357 -6.02 2.04 3.95
CA ASP A 357 -7.03 1.00 3.98
C ASP A 357 -7.25 0.50 5.41
N LEU A 358 -8.53 0.33 5.81
CA LEU A 358 -8.95 -0.14 7.13
C LEU A 358 -8.11 0.47 8.29
N ALA A 359 -7.94 1.80 8.27
CA ALA A 359 -6.99 2.51 9.13
C ALA A 359 -7.26 2.34 10.63
N SER A 360 -8.46 1.93 11.04
CA SER A 360 -8.77 1.64 12.45
C SER A 360 -7.92 0.50 13.02
N ILE A 361 -7.42 -0.42 12.19
CA ILE A 361 -6.49 -1.48 12.61
C ILE A 361 -5.15 -0.89 13.07
N LEU A 362 -4.67 0.17 12.43
CA LEU A 362 -3.43 0.84 12.79
C LEU A 362 -3.48 1.49 14.19
N GLY A 363 -4.67 1.62 14.73
CA GLY A 363 -4.93 2.15 16.08
C GLY A 363 -5.13 1.08 17.16
N ARG A 364 -4.90 -0.20 16.88
CA ARG A 364 -5.05 -1.28 17.85
C ARG A 364 -3.75 -1.59 18.57
N ASP A 365 -3.86 -1.99 19.85
CA ASP A 365 -2.76 -2.49 20.65
C ASP A 365 -2.46 -3.98 20.36
N GLU A 366 -1.52 -4.55 21.10
CA GLU A 366 -1.08 -5.95 20.96
C GLU A 366 -2.17 -6.99 21.28
N ASP A 367 -3.16 -6.61 22.10
CA ASP A 367 -4.34 -7.43 22.42
C ASP A 367 -5.50 -7.19 21.41
N GLY A 368 -5.29 -6.38 20.40
CA GLY A 368 -6.29 -6.02 19.39
C GLY A 368 -7.31 -4.96 19.85
N MET A 369 -7.09 -4.32 21.00
CA MET A 369 -8.00 -3.29 21.52
C MET A 369 -7.71 -1.92 20.90
N PRO A 370 -8.73 -1.12 20.55
CA PRO A 370 -8.52 0.22 20.00
C PRO A 370 -7.96 1.17 21.06
N MET A 371 -6.91 1.90 20.69
CA MET A 371 -6.24 2.90 21.53
C MET A 371 -6.76 4.32 21.26
N ASN A 372 -6.83 5.14 22.32
CA ASN A 372 -7.13 6.57 22.19
C ASN A 372 -5.96 7.39 21.61
N ASN A 373 -4.73 6.95 21.82
CA ASN A 373 -3.50 7.61 21.36
C ASN A 373 -2.52 6.59 20.76
N PRO A 374 -2.82 6.03 19.58
CA PRO A 374 -1.95 5.05 18.95
C PRO A 374 -0.57 5.64 18.63
N PRO A 375 0.53 5.00 19.04
CA PRO A 375 1.88 5.49 18.77
C PRO A 375 2.17 5.69 17.29
N LEU A 376 1.78 4.75 16.43
CA LEU A 376 1.98 4.86 14.99
C LEU A 376 1.28 6.08 14.39
N LEU A 377 -0.02 6.24 14.63
CA LEU A 377 -0.80 7.35 14.04
C LEU A 377 -0.26 8.71 14.49
N LYS A 378 0.19 8.79 15.74
CA LYS A 378 0.83 10.00 16.28
C LYS A 378 2.20 10.24 15.63
N SER A 379 3.02 9.20 15.45
CA SER A 379 4.32 9.29 14.79
C SER A 379 4.17 9.77 13.34
N LEU A 380 3.22 9.23 12.59
CA LEU A 380 2.90 9.67 11.23
C LEU A 380 2.44 11.13 11.17
N ALA A 381 1.58 11.55 12.11
CA ALA A 381 1.05 12.91 12.15
C ALA A 381 2.13 13.98 12.38
N TYR A 382 3.19 13.64 13.09
CA TYR A 382 4.25 14.60 13.47
C TYR A 382 5.61 14.33 12.83
N ASP A 383 5.69 13.38 11.90
CA ASP A 383 6.93 13.10 11.17
C ASP A 383 7.36 14.33 10.33
N PRO A 384 8.61 14.81 10.47
CA PRO A 384 9.06 15.99 9.75
C PRO A 384 9.09 15.85 8.23
N LEU A 385 9.33 14.64 7.70
CA LEU A 385 9.34 14.38 6.25
C LEU A 385 7.92 14.28 5.69
N LEU A 386 6.96 13.83 6.51
CA LEU A 386 5.56 13.71 6.13
C LEU A 386 4.74 14.97 6.42
N ARG A 387 5.37 16.07 6.87
CA ARG A 387 4.65 17.28 7.33
C ARG A 387 3.61 17.80 6.34
N ASN A 388 3.93 17.82 5.06
CA ASN A 388 3.07 18.37 4.01
C ASN A 388 2.31 17.26 3.23
N VAL A 389 2.51 15.99 3.59
CA VAL A 389 1.89 14.84 2.95
C VAL A 389 0.48 14.67 3.50
N LYS A 390 -0.53 14.49 2.64
CA LYS A 390 -1.91 14.26 3.06
C LYS A 390 -2.04 12.88 3.68
N LEU A 391 -2.70 12.78 4.84
CA LEU A 391 -3.00 11.53 5.51
C LEU A 391 -4.51 11.36 5.57
N ILE A 392 -5.03 10.34 4.89
CA ILE A 392 -6.46 10.07 4.77
C ILE A 392 -6.74 8.68 5.34
N ALA A 393 -7.69 8.58 6.23
CA ALA A 393 -8.07 7.32 6.87
C ALA A 393 -9.39 6.79 6.32
N GLU A 394 -9.41 5.51 5.99
CA GLU A 394 -10.63 4.73 6.02
C GLU A 394 -10.89 4.34 7.47
N ALA A 395 -11.71 5.14 8.18
CA ALA A 395 -11.81 5.11 9.63
C ALA A 395 -12.74 4.00 10.17
N TRP A 396 -12.55 2.76 9.68
CA TRP A 396 -13.24 1.54 10.12
C TRP A 396 -12.37 0.31 9.90
N ASP A 397 -12.88 -0.87 10.30
CA ASP A 397 -12.30 -2.17 9.99
C ASP A 397 -13.37 -3.26 9.80
N ALA A 398 -12.94 -4.45 9.35
CA ALA A 398 -13.83 -5.60 9.16
C ALA A 398 -14.22 -6.30 10.47
N GLY A 399 -13.57 -5.97 11.59
CA GLY A 399 -13.94 -6.44 12.93
C GLY A 399 -15.12 -5.66 13.56
N GLY A 400 -15.65 -4.66 12.85
CA GLY A 400 -16.83 -3.88 13.26
C GLY A 400 -16.50 -2.58 14.00
N LEU A 401 -15.25 -2.18 14.10
CA LEU A 401 -14.88 -0.87 14.63
C LEU A 401 -15.17 0.21 13.57
N TYR A 402 -15.96 1.23 13.93
CA TYR A 402 -16.31 2.35 13.06
C TYR A 402 -16.00 3.67 13.79
N GLN A 403 -15.00 4.40 13.30
CA GLN A 403 -14.44 5.58 13.96
C GLN A 403 -14.62 6.88 13.17
N VAL A 404 -15.48 6.90 12.15
CA VAL A 404 -15.75 8.13 11.38
C VAL A 404 -16.23 9.25 12.29
N GLY A 405 -15.51 10.37 12.31
CA GLY A 405 -15.69 11.49 13.25
C GLY A 405 -15.01 11.31 14.61
N ASN A 406 -14.46 10.11 14.90
CA ASN A 406 -13.78 9.77 16.16
C ASN A 406 -12.43 9.09 15.94
N PHE A 407 -11.90 9.09 14.73
CA PHE A 407 -10.58 8.54 14.44
C PHE A 407 -9.51 9.31 15.24
N PRO A 408 -8.50 8.64 15.82
CA PRO A 408 -7.48 9.31 16.63
C PRO A 408 -6.50 10.13 15.75
N ALA A 409 -7.05 11.16 15.12
CA ALA A 409 -6.49 11.92 14.00
C ALA A 409 -5.34 12.86 14.37
N SER A 410 -5.11 13.13 15.67
CA SER A 410 -4.10 14.07 16.15
C SER A 410 -4.15 15.45 15.46
N LYS A 411 -5.33 15.89 15.02
CA LYS A 411 -5.59 17.13 14.25
C LYS A 411 -4.87 17.18 12.89
N ARG A 412 -4.51 16.06 12.32
CA ARG A 412 -3.66 15.97 11.12
C ARG A 412 -4.28 15.13 10.00
N TRP A 413 -5.05 14.11 10.37
CA TRP A 413 -5.66 13.18 9.44
C TRP A 413 -6.99 13.69 8.90
N ALA A 414 -7.28 13.38 7.65
CA ALA A 414 -8.63 13.41 7.09
C ALA A 414 -9.22 12.01 7.09
N GLU A 415 -10.54 11.92 6.92
CA GLU A 415 -11.28 10.66 6.94
C GLU A 415 -12.20 10.57 5.74
N TRP A 416 -12.31 9.40 5.13
CA TRP A 416 -13.41 9.10 4.22
C TRP A 416 -14.73 9.12 5.01
N ASN A 417 -15.64 10.01 4.61
CA ASN A 417 -16.91 10.18 5.28
C ASN A 417 -17.97 9.20 4.75
N GLY A 418 -17.98 7.97 5.28
CA GLY A 418 -18.99 6.97 4.94
C GLY A 418 -20.41 7.40 5.24
N GLN A 419 -20.63 8.24 6.28
CA GLN A 419 -21.94 8.78 6.59
C GLN A 419 -22.41 9.80 5.53
N TYR A 420 -21.48 10.57 4.93
CA TYR A 420 -21.82 11.41 3.79
C TYR A 420 -22.32 10.57 2.62
N ARG A 421 -21.56 9.54 2.24
CA ARG A 421 -21.91 8.61 1.16
C ARG A 421 -23.32 8.05 1.35
N ASP A 422 -23.60 7.47 2.49
CA ASP A 422 -24.86 6.74 2.73
C ASP A 422 -26.06 7.69 2.81
N THR A 423 -25.93 8.81 3.53
CA THR A 423 -26.95 9.84 3.66
C THR A 423 -27.27 10.46 2.29
N MET A 424 -26.24 10.85 1.52
CA MET A 424 -26.44 11.53 0.25
C MET A 424 -27.02 10.59 -0.82
N ARG A 425 -26.61 9.32 -0.83
CA ARG A 425 -27.25 8.30 -1.71
C ARG A 425 -28.75 8.16 -1.40
N GLY A 426 -29.11 8.04 -0.12
CA GLY A 426 -30.51 7.97 0.31
C GLY A 426 -31.28 9.24 -0.03
N TYR A 427 -30.74 10.42 0.25
CA TYR A 427 -31.36 11.70 -0.04
C TYR A 427 -31.62 11.91 -1.54
N LEU A 428 -30.61 11.63 -2.37
CA LEU A 428 -30.72 11.81 -3.82
C LEU A 428 -31.76 10.88 -4.48
N LYS A 429 -31.93 9.65 -3.95
CA LYS A 429 -33.01 8.76 -4.46
C LYS A 429 -34.39 9.10 -3.93
N GLY A 430 -34.52 10.01 -2.94
CA GLY A 430 -35.79 10.52 -2.43
C GLY A 430 -36.22 9.94 -1.09
N ASP A 431 -35.35 9.35 -0.30
CA ASP A 431 -35.63 8.89 1.07
C ASP A 431 -35.89 10.12 1.96
N PHE A 432 -37.14 10.42 2.27
CA PHE A 432 -37.56 11.67 2.92
C PHE A 432 -37.00 11.85 4.33
N TRP A 433 -36.69 10.75 5.03
CA TRP A 433 -36.09 10.77 6.36
C TRP A 433 -34.61 11.24 6.36
N GLU A 434 -33.95 11.24 5.20
CA GLU A 434 -32.57 11.69 5.06
C GLU A 434 -32.44 13.24 4.98
N ALA A 435 -33.53 13.97 4.84
CA ALA A 435 -33.47 15.42 4.59
C ALA A 435 -32.70 16.20 5.68
N ASN A 436 -32.91 15.87 6.95
CA ASN A 436 -32.20 16.52 8.06
C ASN A 436 -30.71 16.11 8.11
N SER A 437 -30.43 14.83 7.90
CA SER A 437 -29.05 14.31 7.85
C SER A 437 -28.28 14.90 6.69
N ALA A 438 -28.91 15.02 5.50
CA ALA A 438 -28.34 15.63 4.31
C ALA A 438 -27.94 17.09 4.54
N ALA A 439 -28.74 17.86 5.28
CA ALA A 439 -28.35 19.22 5.65
C ALA A 439 -27.04 19.28 6.45
N TRP A 440 -26.86 18.37 7.41
CA TRP A 440 -25.59 18.25 8.14
C TRP A 440 -24.43 17.88 7.21
N ARG A 441 -24.64 16.90 6.31
CA ARG A 441 -23.59 16.45 5.35
C ARG A 441 -23.15 17.59 4.45
N ILE A 442 -24.12 18.32 3.85
CA ILE A 442 -23.85 19.45 2.94
C ILE A 442 -23.14 20.60 3.68
N CYS A 443 -23.49 20.83 4.95
CA CYS A 443 -22.86 21.86 5.76
C CYS A 443 -21.52 21.44 6.41
N GLY A 444 -20.84 20.40 5.90
CA GLY A 444 -19.53 19.97 6.36
C GLY A 444 -19.53 18.99 7.52
N SER A 445 -20.65 18.30 7.76
CA SER A 445 -20.76 17.25 8.80
C SER A 445 -20.34 17.73 10.21
N GLY A 446 -20.84 18.89 10.61
CA GLY A 446 -20.49 19.53 11.90
C GLY A 446 -20.85 18.70 13.13
N ASP A 447 -21.78 17.77 13.02
CA ASP A 447 -22.11 16.76 14.03
C ASP A 447 -20.98 15.73 14.24
N LEU A 448 -20.15 15.50 13.21
CA LEU A 448 -19.00 14.60 13.26
C LEU A 448 -17.68 15.36 13.55
N TYR A 449 -17.48 16.50 12.89
CA TYR A 449 -16.18 17.20 12.87
C TYR A 449 -16.20 18.58 13.53
N GLY A 450 -17.37 19.06 13.98
CA GLY A 450 -17.55 20.43 14.46
C GLY A 450 -17.01 20.75 15.86
N GLY A 451 -16.57 19.78 16.61
CA GLY A 451 -15.96 19.98 17.95
C GLY A 451 -16.90 20.54 19.03
N TYR A 452 -18.20 20.64 18.79
CA TYR A 452 -19.17 21.25 19.71
C TYR A 452 -19.43 20.46 21.00
N TYR A 453 -19.01 19.19 21.05
CA TYR A 453 -19.22 18.29 22.19
C TYR A 453 -17.92 17.77 22.79
N SER A 454 -16.78 18.32 22.39
CA SER A 454 -15.52 17.86 22.97
C SER A 454 -15.22 18.62 24.26
N ASP A 455 -14.93 17.88 25.28
CA ASP A 455 -14.38 18.26 26.60
C ASP A 455 -12.98 18.92 26.54
N GLY A 456 -12.65 19.63 25.47
CA GLY A 456 -11.37 20.30 25.26
C GLY A 456 -10.25 19.38 24.77
N ASN A 457 -10.52 18.08 24.61
CA ASN A 457 -9.55 17.05 24.19
C ASN A 457 -9.78 16.58 22.75
N SER A 458 -10.44 17.39 21.89
CA SER A 458 -10.74 16.97 20.53
C SER A 458 -9.47 16.78 19.70
N ASN A 459 -9.27 15.55 19.25
CA ASN A 459 -8.23 15.18 18.27
C ASN A 459 -8.60 15.57 16.82
N TYR A 460 -9.68 16.32 16.63
CA TYR A 460 -10.25 16.65 15.32
C TYR A 460 -9.47 17.73 14.58
N ALA A 461 -9.24 17.52 13.30
CA ALA A 461 -8.66 18.50 12.41
C ALA A 461 -9.67 19.56 11.91
N GLY A 462 -10.93 19.50 12.38
CA GLY A 462 -12.01 20.39 11.97
C GLY A 462 -12.69 19.94 10.67
N TYR A 463 -13.42 20.84 10.02
CA TYR A 463 -14.20 20.53 8.79
C TYR A 463 -13.34 20.07 7.63
N ASN A 464 -12.05 20.41 7.59
CA ASN A 464 -11.10 19.98 6.55
C ASN A 464 -10.69 18.50 6.70
N SER A 465 -11.14 17.81 7.75
CA SER A 465 -10.90 16.37 7.95
C SER A 465 -11.84 15.49 7.13
N CYS A 466 -12.85 16.05 6.49
CA CYS A 466 -13.92 15.30 5.86
C CYS A 466 -13.67 15.13 4.37
N ILE A 467 -13.46 13.90 3.90
CA ILE A 467 -13.46 13.55 2.48
C ILE A 467 -14.87 13.07 2.10
N ASN A 468 -15.58 13.90 1.35
CA ASN A 468 -16.94 13.61 0.89
C ASN A 468 -16.89 12.84 -0.42
N PHE A 469 -17.63 11.73 -0.52
CA PHE A 469 -17.71 10.92 -1.73
C PHE A 469 -19.08 10.26 -1.85
N LEU A 470 -19.45 9.85 -3.06
CA LEU A 470 -20.66 9.06 -3.33
C LEU A 470 -20.35 7.64 -3.79
N THR A 471 -19.25 7.47 -4.52
CA THR A 471 -18.76 6.18 -5.02
C THR A 471 -17.27 6.08 -4.82
N CYS A 472 -16.78 4.87 -4.63
CA CYS A 472 -15.36 4.49 -4.57
C CYS A 472 -15.22 3.10 -5.19
N HIS A 473 -14.06 2.46 -5.04
CA HIS A 473 -13.86 1.08 -5.50
C HIS A 473 -14.83 0.09 -4.86
N ASP A 474 -15.22 0.33 -3.60
CA ASP A 474 -16.20 -0.49 -2.87
C ASP A 474 -17.65 -0.16 -3.25
N GLY A 475 -18.47 -1.20 -3.31
CA GLY A 475 -19.89 -1.08 -3.61
C GLY A 475 -20.20 -0.77 -5.08
N PHE A 476 -21.32 -0.14 -5.31
CA PHE A 476 -21.80 0.12 -6.67
C PHE A 476 -21.07 1.27 -7.34
N THR A 477 -20.78 1.10 -8.64
CA THR A 477 -20.40 2.21 -9.51
C THR A 477 -21.53 3.24 -9.59
N MET A 478 -21.23 4.45 -10.10
CA MET A 478 -22.28 5.46 -10.30
C MET A 478 -23.40 4.99 -11.24
N TYR A 479 -23.08 4.14 -12.22
CA TYR A 479 -24.06 3.55 -13.11
C TYR A 479 -24.93 2.52 -12.38
N ASP A 480 -24.32 1.61 -11.62
CA ASP A 480 -25.03 0.55 -10.91
C ASP A 480 -25.90 1.09 -9.78
N LEU A 481 -25.46 2.20 -9.14
CA LEU A 481 -26.20 2.88 -8.08
C LEU A 481 -27.63 3.29 -8.52
N TYR A 482 -27.80 3.57 -9.80
CA TYR A 482 -29.10 3.94 -10.39
C TYR A 482 -29.66 2.91 -11.36
N SER A 483 -29.07 1.70 -11.38
CA SER A 483 -29.49 0.61 -12.26
C SER A 483 -29.92 -0.66 -11.54
N TYR A 484 -29.48 -0.83 -10.28
CA TYR A 484 -29.73 -2.05 -9.52
C TYR A 484 -30.23 -1.73 -8.10
N ASN A 485 -31.19 -2.51 -7.60
CA ASN A 485 -31.57 -2.51 -6.19
C ASN A 485 -30.73 -3.50 -5.38
N ASN A 486 -30.29 -4.60 -6.01
CA ASN A 486 -29.53 -5.65 -5.38
C ASN A 486 -28.21 -5.88 -6.12
N LYS A 487 -27.20 -6.37 -5.40
CA LYS A 487 -25.93 -6.78 -6.03
C LYS A 487 -26.12 -8.07 -6.84
N HIS A 488 -25.37 -8.17 -7.94
CA HIS A 488 -25.34 -9.32 -8.86
C HIS A 488 -23.88 -9.68 -9.15
N ASN A 489 -23.19 -10.23 -8.13
CA ASN A 489 -21.76 -10.51 -8.17
C ASN A 489 -21.44 -12.00 -8.43
N GLU A 490 -22.41 -12.77 -8.96
CA GLU A 490 -22.23 -14.21 -9.22
C GLU A 490 -21.03 -14.50 -10.13
N ALA A 491 -20.77 -13.61 -11.09
CA ALA A 491 -19.63 -13.72 -12.01
C ALA A 491 -18.25 -13.65 -11.33
N ASN A 492 -18.17 -13.18 -10.08
CA ASN A 492 -16.95 -13.18 -9.30
C ASN A 492 -16.62 -14.56 -8.69
N GLY A 493 -17.57 -15.52 -8.74
CA GLY A 493 -17.37 -16.88 -8.26
C GLY A 493 -17.47 -17.07 -6.73
N TRP A 494 -18.02 -16.08 -6.02
CA TRP A 494 -18.26 -16.12 -4.57
C TRP A 494 -19.74 -16.32 -4.21
N ASN A 495 -20.56 -16.84 -5.13
CA ASN A 495 -22.00 -17.06 -4.94
C ASN A 495 -22.73 -15.80 -4.44
N ASN A 496 -22.33 -14.63 -4.96
CA ASN A 496 -22.91 -13.33 -4.58
C ASN A 496 -22.77 -12.99 -3.07
N THR A 497 -21.77 -13.57 -2.38
CA THR A 497 -21.50 -13.26 -0.96
C THR A 497 -20.58 -12.06 -0.77
N ASP A 498 -19.81 -11.71 -1.79
CA ASP A 498 -18.88 -10.57 -1.82
C ASP A 498 -19.60 -9.22 -2.03
N GLY A 499 -18.97 -8.15 -1.58
CA GLY A 499 -19.48 -6.78 -1.67
C GLY A 499 -20.64 -6.44 -0.72
N ALA A 500 -20.95 -5.16 -0.61
CA ALA A 500 -21.99 -4.65 0.28
C ALA A 500 -23.41 -5.04 -0.18
N ASN A 501 -24.25 -5.49 0.74
CA ASN A 501 -25.67 -5.79 0.46
C ASN A 501 -26.52 -4.53 0.33
N ASP A 502 -26.30 -3.51 1.17
CA ASP A 502 -27.02 -2.23 1.13
C ASP A 502 -26.13 -1.16 0.52
N ASN A 503 -26.39 -0.81 -0.73
CA ASN A 503 -25.71 0.27 -1.45
C ASN A 503 -26.51 1.57 -1.45
N ARG A 504 -27.63 1.65 -0.76
CA ARG A 504 -28.59 2.79 -0.83
C ARG A 504 -28.97 3.12 -2.27
N SER A 505 -29.03 2.13 -3.13
CA SER A 505 -29.25 2.26 -4.58
C SER A 505 -30.73 2.32 -4.95
N TRP A 506 -30.99 2.63 -6.22
CA TRP A 506 -32.33 2.60 -6.81
C TRP A 506 -32.26 2.27 -8.30
N ASN A 507 -32.93 1.23 -8.73
CA ASN A 507 -32.95 0.78 -10.14
C ASN A 507 -33.69 1.70 -11.11
N CYS A 508 -34.29 2.81 -10.64
CA CYS A 508 -35.11 3.74 -11.42
C CYS A 508 -36.30 3.08 -12.12
N GLY A 509 -36.83 2.00 -11.53
CA GLY A 509 -38.02 1.29 -12.00
C GLY A 509 -37.76 0.03 -12.83
N MET A 510 -36.50 -0.27 -13.16
CA MET A 510 -36.12 -1.49 -13.88
C MET A 510 -34.75 -1.99 -13.41
N GLU A 511 -34.67 -3.25 -12.97
CA GLU A 511 -33.43 -3.87 -12.49
C GLU A 511 -32.49 -4.19 -13.66
N GLY A 512 -31.23 -3.75 -13.56
CA GLY A 512 -30.20 -4.05 -14.55
C GLY A 512 -30.27 -3.23 -15.84
N ASP A 513 -29.60 -3.73 -16.87
CA ASP A 513 -29.51 -3.06 -18.17
C ASP A 513 -30.88 -2.97 -18.86
N THR A 514 -31.15 -1.83 -19.50
CA THR A 514 -32.39 -1.57 -20.19
C THR A 514 -32.19 -0.74 -21.46
N LYS A 515 -33.12 -0.88 -22.39
CA LYS A 515 -33.25 -0.01 -23.59
C LYS A 515 -34.45 0.94 -23.50
N ASP A 516 -35.20 0.92 -22.39
CA ASP A 516 -36.31 1.83 -22.18
C ASP A 516 -35.84 3.28 -22.08
N PRO A 517 -36.23 4.17 -22.99
CA PRO A 517 -35.73 5.53 -23.06
C PRO A 517 -36.11 6.38 -21.85
N GLU A 518 -37.25 6.12 -21.22
CA GLU A 518 -37.70 6.91 -20.05
C GLU A 518 -36.92 6.50 -18.81
N VAL A 519 -36.62 5.20 -18.63
CA VAL A 519 -35.79 4.71 -17.56
C VAL A 519 -34.36 5.24 -17.73
N LEU A 520 -33.79 5.15 -18.94
CA LEU A 520 -32.44 5.68 -19.21
C LEU A 520 -32.34 7.19 -18.96
N LYS A 521 -33.34 7.95 -19.38
CA LYS A 521 -33.42 9.39 -19.13
C LYS A 521 -33.45 9.72 -17.64
N LEU A 522 -34.19 8.93 -16.86
CA LEU A 522 -34.21 9.07 -15.40
C LEU A 522 -32.88 8.74 -14.78
N ARG A 523 -32.26 7.61 -15.14
CA ARG A 523 -30.91 7.20 -14.67
C ARG A 523 -29.87 8.28 -14.92
N TYR A 524 -29.78 8.80 -16.14
CA TYR A 524 -28.84 9.87 -16.48
C TYR A 524 -29.11 11.17 -15.73
N ARG A 525 -30.41 11.46 -15.41
CA ARG A 525 -30.73 12.61 -14.54
C ARG A 525 -30.20 12.39 -13.13
N MET A 526 -30.40 11.20 -12.57
CA MET A 526 -29.93 10.86 -11.23
C MET A 526 -28.41 10.93 -11.13
N ILE A 527 -27.68 10.40 -12.12
CA ILE A 527 -26.22 10.49 -12.19
C ILE A 527 -25.78 11.96 -12.23
N ARG A 528 -26.39 12.79 -13.10
CA ARG A 528 -26.04 14.23 -13.14
C ARG A 528 -26.36 14.99 -11.86
N ASN A 529 -27.41 14.59 -11.14
CA ASN A 529 -27.73 15.19 -9.85
C ASN A 529 -26.71 14.78 -8.76
N ALA A 530 -26.11 13.60 -8.89
CA ALA A 530 -25.09 13.10 -7.98
C ALA A 530 -23.73 13.79 -8.19
N CYS A 531 -23.35 14.04 -9.46
CA CYS A 531 -22.16 14.83 -9.80
C CYS A 531 -22.37 16.34 -9.57
#